data_a1e221923bc2f5402c3cfe16ab858611
#
_entry.id   a1e221923bc2f5402c3cfe16ab858611
#
_cell.length_a   1.000
_cell.length_b   1.000
_cell.length_c   1.000
_cell.angle_alpha   90.00
_cell.angle_beta   90.00
_cell.angle_gamma   90.00
#
_symmetry.space_group_name_H-M   'P 1'
#
loop_
_entity.id
_entity.type
_entity.pdbx_description
1 polymer ?
#
loop_
_entity_poly.entity_id
_entity_poly.type
_entity_poly.pdbx_seq_one_letter_code
_entity_poly.pdbx_strand_id
1 'polypeptide(L)'
;MPEIGAIERLDGIGDLVDRFGTFFVDQYGVLHDGRHPYPGAIEALRRLKEAGRHVVLLSNSGRSAAYNARRMETLGFARDSYDHFVTSGDVALALLQGGGLPVSPGSGARCLVISSGEDRGFAETLGFAEAETGDAADLVLIAGSRGHLVPLESYRDLLAPAAARGVPALCTNPDKIMLTPLGPAFGAGRIAEMYEQLGGSVTWVGKPHPLMYRHAAATAGVERPDQVLCVGDSVEHDVAGARGFGAAAALVRTGIHAGMADDDIAREFATVGCAPDILLPSFRW
;
A
#
# COMPACT_ATOMS: atom_id res chain seq x y z
N MET A 1 20.22 -0.66 16.51
CA MET A 1 18.75 -0.52 16.47
C MET A 1 18.36 0.40 17.61
N PRO A 2 17.51 1.42 17.38
CA PRO A 2 17.01 2.20 18.50
C PRO A 2 16.15 1.31 19.40
N GLU A 3 16.37 1.37 20.69
CA GLU A 3 15.46 0.78 21.67
C GLU A 3 14.13 1.54 21.59
N ILE A 4 12.99 0.85 21.82
CA ILE A 4 11.67 1.49 21.85
C ILE A 4 11.62 2.70 22.77
N GLY A 5 12.43 2.71 23.83
CA GLY A 5 12.55 3.84 24.75
C GLY A 5 13.20 5.10 24.17
N ALA A 6 13.88 5.01 23.01
CA ALA A 6 14.47 6.14 22.29
C ALA A 6 13.53 6.75 21.24
N ILE A 7 12.37 6.12 20.96
CA ILE A 7 11.38 6.59 19.99
C ILE A 7 10.49 7.64 20.67
N GLU A 8 10.30 8.78 20.01
CA GLU A 8 9.45 9.85 20.51
C GLU A 8 7.99 9.36 20.63
N ARG A 9 7.35 9.57 21.78
CA ARG A 9 5.95 9.22 22.03
C ARG A 9 5.14 10.50 22.18
N LEU A 10 4.09 10.62 21.35
CA LEU A 10 3.22 11.77 21.35
C LEU A 10 1.76 11.31 21.47
N ASP A 11 0.90 12.18 21.95
CA ASP A 11 -0.52 11.87 22.16
C ASP A 11 -1.36 12.00 20.90
N GLY A 12 -0.93 12.80 19.93
CA GLY A 12 -1.64 13.04 18.70
C GLY A 12 -0.81 13.69 17.59
N ILE A 13 -1.40 13.82 16.42
CA ILE A 13 -0.75 14.39 15.23
C ILE A 13 -0.59 15.91 15.34
N GLY A 14 -1.35 16.57 16.24
CA GLY A 14 -1.28 18.00 16.48
C GLY A 14 0.10 18.50 16.90
N ASP A 15 0.86 17.69 17.65
CA ASP A 15 2.21 18.02 18.08
C ASP A 15 3.24 18.06 16.92
N LEU A 16 2.83 17.56 15.75
CA LEU A 16 3.68 17.43 14.56
C LEU A 16 3.35 18.45 13.47
N VAL A 17 2.27 19.20 13.64
CA VAL A 17 1.75 20.11 12.61
C VAL A 17 2.75 21.17 12.19
N ASP A 18 3.56 21.69 13.11
CA ASP A 18 4.57 22.72 12.83
C ASP A 18 5.93 22.14 12.40
N ARG A 19 6.10 20.81 12.52
CA ARG A 19 7.36 20.14 12.18
C ARG A 19 7.38 19.70 10.71
N PHE A 20 6.22 19.40 10.11
CA PHE A 20 6.11 18.86 8.76
C PHE A 20 5.13 19.65 7.91
N GLY A 21 5.50 19.90 6.65
CA GLY A 21 4.65 20.59 5.68
C GLY A 21 3.68 19.64 4.98
N THR A 22 4.07 18.38 4.84
CA THR A 22 3.30 17.35 4.10
C THR A 22 3.16 16.08 4.93
N PHE A 23 1.97 15.49 4.87
CA PHE A 23 1.62 14.26 5.55
C PHE A 23 1.18 13.21 4.53
N PHE A 24 1.91 12.09 4.47
CA PHE A 24 1.51 10.89 3.74
C PHE A 24 0.85 9.95 4.73
N VAL A 25 -0.44 9.71 4.59
CA VAL A 25 -1.24 9.00 5.59
C VAL A 25 -1.82 7.74 4.99
N ASP A 26 -1.57 6.60 5.63
CA ASP A 26 -2.27 5.37 5.28
C ASP A 26 -3.76 5.44 5.65
N GLN A 27 -4.58 4.63 4.98
CA GLN A 27 -6.03 4.65 5.24
C GLN A 27 -6.47 3.53 6.20
N TYR A 28 -6.19 2.26 5.85
CA TYR A 28 -6.67 1.11 6.62
C TYR A 28 -5.77 0.85 7.81
N GLY A 29 -6.34 0.76 9.00
CA GLY A 29 -5.53 0.64 10.23
C GLY A 29 -5.15 1.99 10.84
N VAL A 30 -5.17 3.08 10.09
CA VAL A 30 -4.84 4.45 10.52
C VAL A 30 -6.07 5.32 10.64
N LEU A 31 -6.83 5.46 9.55
CA LEU A 31 -8.02 6.31 9.49
C LEU A 31 -9.30 5.54 9.79
N HIS A 32 -9.38 4.26 9.40
CA HIS A 32 -10.55 3.41 9.59
C HIS A 32 -10.19 1.92 9.68
N ASP A 33 -11.12 1.13 10.22
CA ASP A 33 -11.03 -0.34 10.31
C ASP A 33 -11.68 -1.07 9.12
N GLY A 34 -12.10 -0.32 8.11
CA GLY A 34 -12.83 -0.82 6.95
C GLY A 34 -14.35 -0.69 7.06
N ARG A 35 -14.89 -0.44 8.27
CA ARG A 35 -16.33 -0.26 8.56
C ARG A 35 -16.61 1.07 9.24
N HIS A 36 -15.72 1.52 10.11
CA HIS A 36 -15.88 2.72 10.92
C HIS A 36 -14.57 3.52 10.91
N PRO A 37 -14.64 4.86 10.96
CA PRO A 37 -13.47 5.68 11.23
C PRO A 37 -12.98 5.46 12.65
N TYR A 38 -11.65 5.52 12.83
CA TYR A 38 -11.10 5.54 14.19
C TYR A 38 -11.46 6.85 14.90
N PRO A 39 -11.65 6.81 16.24
CA PRO A 39 -11.96 8.00 17.01
C PRO A 39 -10.94 9.13 16.82
N GLY A 40 -11.40 10.30 16.40
CA GLY A 40 -10.57 11.47 16.18
C GLY A 40 -9.95 11.58 14.78
N ALA A 41 -9.99 10.53 13.94
CA ALA A 41 -9.32 10.52 12.64
C ALA A 41 -9.90 11.56 11.66
N ILE A 42 -11.22 11.69 11.57
CA ILE A 42 -11.89 12.69 10.72
C ILE A 42 -11.47 14.10 11.16
N GLU A 43 -11.51 14.36 12.46
CA GLU A 43 -11.15 15.67 13.02
C GLU A 43 -9.67 15.99 12.81
N ALA A 44 -8.77 15.02 12.95
CA ALA A 44 -7.35 15.19 12.73
C ALA A 44 -7.03 15.59 11.28
N LEU A 45 -7.64 14.93 10.27
CA LEU A 45 -7.48 15.33 8.87
C LEU A 45 -7.99 16.73 8.62
N ARG A 46 -9.18 17.08 9.14
CA ARG A 46 -9.76 18.42 9.00
C ARG A 46 -8.82 19.49 9.57
N ARG A 47 -8.28 19.28 10.77
CA ARG A 47 -7.34 20.21 11.41
C ARG A 47 -6.02 20.35 10.69
N LEU A 48 -5.46 19.27 10.14
CA LEU A 48 -4.28 19.36 9.28
C LEU A 48 -4.53 20.28 8.08
N LYS A 49 -5.70 20.16 7.44
CA LYS A 49 -6.06 21.04 6.32
C LYS A 49 -6.29 22.48 6.76
N GLU A 50 -6.93 22.72 7.90
CA GLU A 50 -7.10 24.08 8.46
C GLU A 50 -5.78 24.73 8.84
N ALA A 51 -4.80 23.94 9.28
CA ALA A 51 -3.43 24.38 9.52
C ALA A 51 -2.61 24.57 8.23
N GLY A 52 -3.21 24.42 7.05
CA GLY A 52 -2.58 24.59 5.75
C GLY A 52 -1.57 23.50 5.40
N ARG A 53 -1.70 22.31 6.00
CA ARG A 53 -0.81 21.17 5.69
C ARG A 53 -1.28 20.45 4.44
N HIS A 54 -0.31 19.93 3.69
CA HIS A 54 -0.59 19.12 2.51
C HIS A 54 -0.80 17.67 2.94
N VAL A 55 -1.94 17.08 2.61
CA VAL A 55 -2.30 15.73 3.01
C VAL A 55 -2.49 14.82 1.79
N VAL A 56 -1.73 13.75 1.75
CA VAL A 56 -1.82 12.70 0.70
C VAL A 56 -2.18 11.38 1.36
N LEU A 57 -3.30 10.79 0.97
CA LEU A 57 -3.65 9.44 1.41
C LEU A 57 -2.91 8.43 0.54
N LEU A 58 -2.23 7.45 1.16
CA LEU A 58 -1.53 6.36 0.49
C LEU A 58 -2.21 5.02 0.77
N SER A 59 -2.39 4.19 -0.26
CA SER A 59 -3.00 2.88 -0.09
C SER A 59 -2.39 1.80 -0.99
N ASN A 60 -2.17 0.61 -0.45
CA ASN A 60 -1.80 -0.58 -1.21
C ASN A 60 -2.99 -1.21 -1.97
N SER A 61 -4.12 -0.49 -2.05
CA SER A 61 -5.27 -0.93 -2.84
C SER A 61 -4.93 -0.96 -4.33
N GLY A 62 -5.18 -2.08 -4.99
CA GLY A 62 -5.10 -2.20 -6.45
C GLY A 62 -6.24 -1.45 -7.19
N ARG A 63 -7.22 -0.89 -6.46
CA ARG A 63 -8.32 -0.09 -7.03
C ARG A 63 -7.91 1.38 -7.15
N SER A 64 -8.59 2.11 -8.05
CA SER A 64 -8.29 3.53 -8.29
C SER A 64 -8.51 4.42 -7.06
N ALA A 65 -7.83 5.57 -7.02
CA ALA A 65 -8.04 6.63 -6.03
C ALA A 65 -9.51 7.09 -5.99
N ALA A 66 -10.17 7.22 -7.14
CA ALA A 66 -11.57 7.60 -7.21
C ALA A 66 -12.52 6.60 -6.54
N TYR A 67 -12.24 5.30 -6.65
CA TYR A 67 -13.01 4.27 -5.95
C TYR A 67 -12.79 4.38 -4.43
N ASN A 68 -11.55 4.48 -3.98
CA ASN A 68 -11.22 4.58 -2.57
C ASN A 68 -11.73 5.90 -1.95
N ALA A 69 -11.68 7.03 -2.67
CA ALA A 69 -12.22 8.31 -2.23
C ALA A 69 -13.74 8.22 -1.94
N ARG A 70 -14.53 7.62 -2.86
CA ARG A 70 -15.96 7.39 -2.62
C ARG A 70 -16.21 6.53 -1.38
N ARG A 71 -15.37 5.52 -1.14
CA ARG A 71 -15.47 4.71 0.08
C ARG A 71 -15.16 5.52 1.33
N MET A 72 -14.15 6.39 1.31
CA MET A 72 -13.85 7.29 2.43
C MET A 72 -15.02 8.24 2.73
N GLU A 73 -15.68 8.77 1.70
CA GLU A 73 -16.88 9.60 1.87
C GLU A 73 -18.02 8.83 2.57
N THR A 74 -18.24 7.54 2.24
CA THR A 74 -19.25 6.72 2.94
C THR A 74 -18.90 6.46 4.41
N LEU A 75 -17.63 6.58 4.78
CA LEU A 75 -17.15 6.48 6.15
C LEU A 75 -17.15 7.85 6.88
N GLY A 76 -17.58 8.93 6.21
CA GLY A 76 -17.71 10.26 6.80
C GLY A 76 -16.49 11.17 6.63
N PHE A 77 -15.47 10.76 5.85
CA PHE A 77 -14.34 11.62 5.52
C PHE A 77 -14.70 12.54 4.36
N ALA A 78 -14.65 13.85 4.59
CA ALA A 78 -14.95 14.83 3.55
C ALA A 78 -13.87 14.81 2.45
N ARG A 79 -14.27 15.04 1.19
CA ARG A 79 -13.33 15.02 0.05
C ARG A 79 -12.26 16.11 0.16
N ASP A 80 -12.54 17.21 0.80
CA ASP A 80 -11.64 18.34 1.03
C ASP A 80 -10.73 18.17 2.28
N SER A 81 -10.86 17.07 3.02
CA SER A 81 -10.01 16.77 4.16
C SER A 81 -8.60 16.24 3.78
N TYR A 82 -8.34 16.05 2.50
CA TYR A 82 -7.03 15.68 1.93
C TYR A 82 -6.89 16.24 0.50
N ASP A 83 -5.64 16.44 0.05
CA ASP A 83 -5.35 17.00 -1.27
C ASP A 83 -5.35 15.92 -2.34
N HIS A 84 -4.64 14.83 -2.09
CA HIS A 84 -4.48 13.72 -3.03
C HIS A 84 -4.78 12.38 -2.38
N PHE A 85 -5.23 11.46 -3.20
CA PHE A 85 -5.31 10.04 -2.87
C PHE A 85 -4.44 9.28 -3.89
N VAL A 86 -3.47 8.52 -3.43
CA VAL A 86 -2.57 7.73 -4.27
C VAL A 86 -2.73 6.27 -3.91
N THR A 87 -3.07 5.45 -4.89
CA THR A 87 -3.19 4.00 -4.74
C THR A 87 -2.12 3.27 -5.53
N SER A 88 -1.78 2.07 -5.13
CA SER A 88 -0.89 1.22 -5.92
C SER A 88 -1.48 0.91 -7.32
N GLY A 89 -2.82 0.86 -7.44
CA GLY A 89 -3.49 0.71 -8.73
C GLY A 89 -3.21 1.89 -9.68
N ASP A 90 -3.30 3.14 -9.19
CA ASP A 90 -3.02 4.31 -10.03
C ASP A 90 -1.54 4.43 -10.38
N VAL A 91 -0.63 4.07 -9.44
CA VAL A 91 0.81 4.02 -9.71
C VAL A 91 1.14 2.98 -10.78
N ALA A 92 0.52 1.80 -10.71
CA ALA A 92 0.67 0.74 -11.70
C ALA A 92 0.14 1.18 -13.08
N LEU A 93 -1.00 1.88 -13.11
CA LEU A 93 -1.55 2.45 -14.33
C LEU A 93 -0.59 3.46 -14.96
N ALA A 94 -0.08 4.40 -14.17
CA ALA A 94 0.89 5.39 -14.63
C ALA A 94 2.18 4.74 -15.15
N LEU A 95 2.66 3.69 -14.47
CA LEU A 95 3.84 2.92 -14.88
C LEU A 95 3.64 2.27 -16.26
N LEU A 96 2.50 1.62 -16.47
CA LEU A 96 2.17 0.96 -17.74
C LEU A 96 2.00 1.97 -18.88
N GLN A 97 1.30 3.08 -18.64
CA GLN A 97 1.11 4.14 -19.62
C GLN A 97 2.43 4.85 -19.97
N GLY A 98 3.35 4.94 -19.01
CA GLY A 98 4.69 5.52 -19.19
C GLY A 98 5.70 4.58 -19.85
N GLY A 99 5.32 3.36 -20.26
CA GLY A 99 6.24 2.38 -20.86
C GLY A 99 7.22 1.75 -19.87
N GLY A 100 6.89 1.74 -18.59
CA GLY A 100 7.74 1.19 -17.53
C GLY A 100 7.80 -0.35 -17.49
N LEU A 101 7.06 -1.02 -18.38
CA LEU A 101 7.11 -2.47 -18.62
C LEU A 101 7.21 -2.74 -20.12
N PRO A 102 7.74 -3.91 -20.53
CA PRO A 102 7.85 -4.28 -21.94
C PRO A 102 6.50 -4.56 -22.63
N VAL A 103 5.40 -4.39 -21.92
CA VAL A 103 4.02 -4.61 -22.39
C VAL A 103 3.27 -3.29 -22.31
N SER A 104 2.65 -2.87 -23.41
CA SER A 104 1.93 -1.60 -23.50
C SER A 104 0.42 -1.79 -23.52
N PRO A 105 -0.35 -0.89 -22.89
CA PRO A 105 -1.81 -0.84 -23.02
C PRO A 105 -2.24 -0.77 -24.50
N GLY A 106 -3.32 -1.46 -24.85
CA GLY A 106 -3.87 -1.44 -26.21
C GLY A 106 -3.04 -2.19 -27.27
N SER A 107 -1.95 -2.87 -26.88
CA SER A 107 -1.12 -3.65 -27.82
C SER A 107 -1.74 -4.98 -28.30
N GLY A 108 -2.89 -5.35 -27.75
CA GLY A 108 -3.48 -6.69 -27.94
C GLY A 108 -2.82 -7.77 -27.05
N ALA A 109 -1.89 -7.39 -26.20
CA ALA A 109 -1.26 -8.29 -25.24
C ALA A 109 -2.29 -8.90 -24.26
N ARG A 110 -2.01 -10.12 -23.85
CA ARG A 110 -2.88 -10.90 -22.96
C ARG A 110 -2.40 -10.84 -21.54
N CYS A 111 -3.29 -10.47 -20.62
CA CYS A 111 -3.01 -10.34 -19.21
C CYS A 111 -3.67 -11.44 -18.39
N LEU A 112 -2.85 -12.19 -17.62
CA LEU A 112 -3.35 -13.11 -16.59
C LEU A 112 -3.53 -12.33 -15.30
N VAL A 113 -4.78 -12.16 -14.85
CA VAL A 113 -5.13 -11.40 -13.66
C VAL A 113 -5.33 -12.32 -12.45
N ILE A 114 -4.54 -12.10 -11.41
CA ILE A 114 -4.70 -12.72 -10.09
C ILE A 114 -5.33 -11.67 -9.17
N SER A 115 -6.57 -11.89 -8.75
CA SER A 115 -7.33 -10.95 -7.89
C SER A 115 -8.06 -11.67 -6.76
N SER A 116 -8.57 -10.91 -5.79
CA SER A 116 -9.37 -11.44 -4.68
C SER A 116 -10.81 -11.83 -5.05
N GLY A 117 -11.24 -11.49 -6.26
CA GLY A 117 -12.57 -11.78 -6.81
C GLY A 117 -12.52 -11.81 -8.33
N GLU A 118 -13.66 -11.58 -8.95
CA GLU A 118 -13.80 -11.51 -10.42
C GLU A 118 -13.46 -10.14 -11.00
N ASP A 119 -12.92 -9.21 -10.16
CA ASP A 119 -12.58 -7.85 -10.57
C ASP A 119 -11.38 -7.86 -11.53
N ARG A 120 -11.64 -7.63 -12.80
CA ARG A 120 -10.67 -7.52 -13.90
C ARG A 120 -10.57 -6.10 -14.44
N GLY A 121 -11.32 -5.17 -13.84
CA GLY A 121 -11.47 -3.81 -14.33
C GLY A 121 -10.18 -3.05 -14.59
N PHE A 122 -9.09 -3.39 -13.88
CA PHE A 122 -7.78 -2.80 -14.13
C PHE A 122 -7.22 -3.22 -15.51
N ALA A 123 -7.21 -4.52 -15.81
CA ALA A 123 -6.71 -5.02 -17.10
C ALA A 123 -7.60 -4.58 -18.27
N GLU A 124 -8.92 -4.58 -18.06
CA GLU A 124 -9.90 -4.11 -19.06
C GLU A 124 -9.74 -2.61 -19.36
N THR A 125 -9.55 -1.78 -18.32
CA THR A 125 -9.30 -0.33 -18.47
C THR A 125 -8.07 -0.04 -19.31
N LEU A 126 -7.06 -0.93 -19.26
CA LEU A 126 -5.83 -0.83 -20.03
C LEU A 126 -5.93 -1.46 -21.44
N GLY A 127 -7.08 -2.06 -21.77
CA GLY A 127 -7.29 -2.70 -23.06
C GLY A 127 -6.45 -3.96 -23.31
N PHE A 128 -6.09 -4.68 -22.22
CA PHE A 128 -5.48 -6.00 -22.34
C PHE A 128 -6.54 -7.06 -22.63
N ALA A 129 -6.21 -7.99 -23.52
CA ALA A 129 -6.99 -9.19 -23.70
C ALA A 129 -6.80 -10.14 -22.48
N GLU A 130 -7.80 -10.94 -22.17
CA GLU A 130 -7.69 -11.88 -21.06
C GLU A 130 -6.82 -13.10 -21.42
N ALA A 131 -5.94 -13.49 -20.49
CA ALA A 131 -5.29 -14.78 -20.46
C ALA A 131 -5.86 -15.61 -19.31
N GLU A 132 -6.25 -16.85 -19.58
CA GLU A 132 -6.74 -17.79 -18.54
C GLU A 132 -5.61 -18.58 -17.89
N THR A 133 -4.46 -18.69 -18.56
CA THR A 133 -3.33 -19.55 -18.16
C THR A 133 -1.99 -18.83 -18.36
N GLY A 134 -0.96 -19.27 -17.62
CA GLY A 134 0.37 -18.65 -17.69
C GLY A 134 1.07 -18.83 -19.03
N ASP A 135 0.78 -19.91 -19.76
CA ASP A 135 1.35 -20.15 -21.10
C ASP A 135 0.76 -19.21 -22.16
N ALA A 136 -0.43 -18.68 -21.94
CA ALA A 136 -1.09 -17.73 -22.84
C ALA A 136 -0.84 -16.25 -22.48
N ALA A 137 -0.21 -15.96 -21.34
CA ALA A 137 -0.03 -14.59 -20.84
C ALA A 137 1.19 -13.89 -21.45
N ASP A 138 1.07 -12.59 -21.70
CA ASP A 138 2.16 -11.67 -22.02
C ASP A 138 2.48 -10.75 -20.82
N LEU A 139 1.55 -10.66 -19.86
CA LEU A 139 1.69 -9.96 -18.58
C LEU A 139 0.96 -10.77 -17.49
N VAL A 140 1.55 -10.84 -16.30
CA VAL A 140 0.87 -11.31 -15.09
C VAL A 140 0.58 -10.12 -14.20
N LEU A 141 -0.69 -9.89 -13.86
CA LEU A 141 -1.11 -8.85 -12.91
C LEU A 141 -1.50 -9.52 -11.58
N ILE A 142 -0.77 -9.22 -10.51
CA ILE A 142 -1.01 -9.75 -9.17
C ILE A 142 -1.59 -8.63 -8.31
N ALA A 143 -2.92 -8.53 -8.26
CA ALA A 143 -3.66 -7.45 -7.61
C ALA A 143 -4.39 -7.89 -6.32
N GLY A 144 -4.45 -9.17 -6.05
CA GLY A 144 -5.14 -9.72 -4.88
C GLY A 144 -4.86 -11.20 -4.69
N SER A 145 -5.46 -11.79 -3.67
CA SER A 145 -5.34 -13.21 -3.34
C SER A 145 -6.71 -13.78 -2.92
N ARG A 146 -6.91 -15.05 -3.15
CA ARG A 146 -7.98 -15.86 -2.59
C ARG A 146 -7.40 -16.90 -1.62
N GLY A 147 -6.37 -16.52 -0.86
CA GLY A 147 -5.60 -17.41 0.02
C GLY A 147 -6.41 -18.11 1.10
N HIS A 148 -7.63 -17.67 1.38
CA HIS A 148 -8.59 -18.35 2.27
C HIS A 148 -9.39 -19.46 1.56
N LEU A 149 -9.32 -19.56 0.22
CA LEU A 149 -10.06 -20.52 -0.60
C LEU A 149 -9.15 -21.37 -1.48
N VAL A 150 -8.01 -20.82 -1.91
CA VAL A 150 -7.13 -21.42 -2.91
C VAL A 150 -5.74 -21.56 -2.32
N PRO A 151 -5.13 -22.75 -2.25
CA PRO A 151 -3.78 -22.94 -1.73
C PRO A 151 -2.73 -22.30 -2.65
N LEU A 152 -1.58 -21.93 -2.09
CA LEU A 152 -0.50 -21.25 -2.81
C LEU A 152 0.06 -22.10 -3.96
N GLU A 153 0.05 -23.41 -3.82
CA GLU A 153 0.47 -24.38 -4.84
C GLU A 153 -0.34 -24.26 -6.13
N SER A 154 -1.64 -24.01 -6.04
CA SER A 154 -2.48 -23.81 -7.24
C SER A 154 -2.05 -22.57 -8.04
N TYR A 155 -1.60 -21.51 -7.35
CA TYR A 155 -1.02 -20.35 -8.03
C TYR A 155 0.35 -20.68 -8.63
N ARG A 156 1.14 -21.55 -7.99
CA ARG A 156 2.41 -22.02 -8.53
C ARG A 156 2.21 -22.72 -9.87
N ASP A 157 1.27 -23.66 -9.92
CA ASP A 157 0.97 -24.44 -11.14
C ASP A 157 0.48 -23.52 -12.26
N LEU A 158 -0.38 -22.55 -11.94
CA LEU A 158 -0.91 -21.57 -12.88
C LEU A 158 0.18 -20.65 -13.45
N LEU A 159 1.14 -20.23 -12.63
CA LEU A 159 2.11 -19.20 -12.95
C LEU A 159 3.46 -19.73 -13.45
N ALA A 160 3.79 -20.99 -13.17
CA ALA A 160 5.06 -21.59 -13.60
C ALA A 160 5.30 -21.50 -15.12
N PRO A 161 4.31 -21.73 -16.00
CA PRO A 161 4.53 -21.57 -17.44
C PRO A 161 4.88 -20.13 -17.86
N ALA A 162 4.26 -19.12 -17.21
CA ALA A 162 4.58 -17.71 -17.46
C ALA A 162 6.00 -17.38 -17.00
N ALA A 163 6.39 -17.81 -15.80
CA ALA A 163 7.74 -17.61 -15.26
C ALA A 163 8.81 -18.25 -16.16
N ALA A 164 8.59 -19.50 -16.62
CA ALA A 164 9.50 -20.20 -17.52
C ALA A 164 9.70 -19.49 -18.87
N ARG A 165 8.71 -18.73 -19.33
CA ARG A 165 8.78 -17.90 -20.55
C ARG A 165 9.37 -16.50 -20.31
N GLY A 166 9.67 -16.14 -19.05
CA GLY A 166 10.16 -14.81 -18.72
C GLY A 166 9.09 -13.72 -18.83
N VAL A 167 7.79 -14.07 -18.68
CA VAL A 167 6.70 -13.11 -18.72
C VAL A 167 6.84 -12.13 -17.54
N PRO A 168 6.78 -10.81 -17.75
CA PRO A 168 6.85 -9.85 -16.66
C PRO A 168 5.60 -9.93 -15.78
N ALA A 169 5.78 -9.77 -14.46
CA ALA A 169 4.66 -9.62 -13.54
C ALA A 169 4.64 -8.22 -12.93
N LEU A 170 3.45 -7.71 -12.67
CA LEU A 170 3.18 -6.47 -11.96
C LEU A 170 2.39 -6.79 -10.69
N CYS A 171 3.00 -6.58 -9.54
CA CYS A 171 2.33 -6.72 -8.26
C CYS A 171 1.81 -5.36 -7.80
N THR A 172 0.48 -5.20 -7.78
CA THR A 172 -0.20 -3.96 -7.37
C THR A 172 -0.74 -4.02 -5.95
N ASN A 173 -0.48 -5.11 -5.23
CA ASN A 173 -0.78 -5.23 -3.81
C ASN A 173 0.33 -6.05 -3.15
N PRO A 174 1.33 -5.40 -2.53
CA PRO A 174 2.48 -6.10 -1.93
C PRO A 174 2.17 -6.75 -0.59
N ASP A 175 0.96 -6.61 -0.04
CA ASP A 175 0.60 -7.16 1.26
C ASP A 175 0.72 -8.70 1.24
N LYS A 176 1.52 -9.24 2.17
CA LYS A 176 1.77 -10.69 2.28
C LYS A 176 0.70 -11.42 3.07
N ILE A 177 -0.03 -10.68 3.90
CA ILE A 177 -1.13 -11.18 4.73
C ILE A 177 -2.37 -10.33 4.42
N MET A 178 -3.51 -11.00 4.29
CA MET A 178 -4.82 -10.37 4.18
C MET A 178 -5.72 -10.82 5.32
N LEU A 179 -6.52 -9.93 5.86
CA LEU A 179 -7.54 -10.27 6.85
C LEU A 179 -8.82 -10.70 6.14
N THR A 180 -9.37 -11.84 6.55
CA THR A 180 -10.63 -12.37 6.04
C THR A 180 -11.59 -12.62 7.19
N PRO A 181 -12.90 -12.81 6.93
CA PRO A 181 -13.84 -13.19 7.96
C PRO A 181 -13.50 -14.53 8.67
N LEU A 182 -12.67 -15.36 8.05
CA LEU A 182 -12.21 -16.65 8.59
C LEU A 182 -10.83 -16.56 9.29
N GLY A 183 -10.26 -15.36 9.40
CA GLY A 183 -8.94 -15.12 9.95
C GLY A 183 -7.91 -14.69 8.90
N PRO A 184 -6.62 -14.59 9.29
CA PRO A 184 -5.57 -14.19 8.38
C PRO A 184 -5.33 -15.26 7.29
N ALA A 185 -5.08 -14.81 6.06
CA ALA A 185 -4.70 -15.63 4.92
C ALA A 185 -3.55 -14.96 4.18
N PHE A 186 -2.87 -15.70 3.28
CA PHE A 186 -1.82 -15.08 2.49
C PHE A 186 -2.37 -14.08 1.48
N GLY A 187 -1.67 -12.97 1.35
CA GLY A 187 -1.97 -11.88 0.42
C GLY A 187 -1.30 -12.04 -0.94
N ALA A 188 -1.51 -11.06 -1.81
CA ALA A 188 -0.96 -11.04 -3.16
C ALA A 188 0.58 -10.98 -3.17
N GLY A 189 1.20 -10.31 -2.20
CA GLY A 189 2.65 -10.27 -2.06
C GLY A 189 3.29 -11.66 -1.95
N ARG A 190 2.63 -12.63 -1.30
CA ARG A 190 3.14 -14.02 -1.24
C ARG A 190 3.10 -14.73 -2.59
N ILE A 191 2.11 -14.40 -3.43
CA ILE A 191 2.03 -14.93 -4.79
C ILE A 191 3.14 -14.32 -5.65
N ALA A 192 3.41 -13.03 -5.49
CA ALA A 192 4.48 -12.34 -6.19
C ALA A 192 5.88 -12.88 -5.80
N GLU A 193 6.15 -13.07 -4.50
CA GLU A 193 7.39 -13.73 -4.02
C GLU A 193 7.54 -15.14 -4.60
N MET A 194 6.45 -15.91 -4.66
CA MET A 194 6.48 -17.23 -5.27
C MET A 194 6.81 -17.15 -6.77
N TYR A 195 6.27 -16.15 -7.49
CA TYR A 195 6.59 -15.94 -8.90
C TYR A 195 8.10 -15.66 -9.11
N GLU A 196 8.72 -14.86 -8.24
CA GLU A 196 10.18 -14.64 -8.24
C GLU A 196 10.94 -15.93 -7.95
N GLN A 197 10.48 -16.76 -6.99
CA GLN A 197 11.08 -18.07 -6.71
C GLN A 197 11.01 -19.04 -7.91
N LEU A 198 10.02 -18.87 -8.79
CA LEU A 198 9.91 -19.61 -10.06
C LEU A 198 10.85 -19.06 -11.15
N GLY A 199 11.62 -18.01 -10.87
CA GLY A 199 12.51 -17.33 -11.82
C GLY A 199 11.83 -16.21 -12.62
N GLY A 200 10.59 -15.85 -12.30
CA GLY A 200 9.89 -14.73 -12.91
C GLY A 200 10.39 -13.38 -12.41
N SER A 201 10.18 -12.33 -13.21
CA SER A 201 10.50 -10.95 -12.83
C SER A 201 9.24 -10.25 -12.36
N VAL A 202 9.27 -9.62 -11.17
CA VAL A 202 8.16 -8.86 -10.59
C VAL A 202 8.53 -7.39 -10.46
N THR A 203 7.68 -6.54 -11.02
CA THR A 203 7.68 -5.11 -10.71
C THR A 203 6.72 -4.88 -9.54
N TRP A 204 7.26 -4.48 -8.41
CA TRP A 204 6.50 -4.23 -7.20
C TRP A 204 6.02 -2.77 -7.14
N VAL A 205 4.72 -2.61 -6.90
CA VAL A 205 4.08 -1.30 -6.70
C VAL A 205 3.32 -1.31 -5.37
N GLY A 206 3.29 -0.16 -4.72
CA GLY A 206 2.72 -0.03 -3.38
C GLY A 206 3.80 0.12 -2.31
N LYS A 207 3.39 0.37 -1.08
CA LYS A 207 4.29 0.47 0.08
C LYS A 207 4.86 -0.92 0.41
N PRO A 208 6.15 -1.09 0.73
CA PRO A 208 7.18 -0.06 0.98
C PRO A 208 7.97 0.36 -0.28
N HIS A 209 7.57 -0.05 -1.47
CA HIS A 209 8.38 0.11 -2.68
C HIS A 209 8.50 1.57 -3.13
N PRO A 210 9.70 2.01 -3.59
CA PRO A 210 9.98 3.41 -3.90
C PRO A 210 9.07 4.04 -4.96
N LEU A 211 8.52 3.24 -5.89
CA LEU A 211 7.61 3.73 -6.92
C LEU A 211 6.39 4.45 -6.33
N MET A 212 5.83 3.91 -5.24
CA MET A 212 4.68 4.49 -4.56
C MET A 212 4.98 5.89 -4.03
N TYR A 213 6.09 6.03 -3.30
CA TYR A 213 6.48 7.29 -2.66
C TYR A 213 6.91 8.34 -3.66
N ARG A 214 7.67 7.96 -4.71
CA ARG A 214 8.04 8.88 -5.79
C ARG A 214 6.83 9.40 -6.55
N HIS A 215 5.85 8.54 -6.84
CA HIS A 215 4.61 8.96 -7.49
C HIS A 215 3.80 9.90 -6.59
N ALA A 216 3.66 9.59 -5.30
CA ALA A 216 2.99 10.45 -4.34
C ALA A 216 3.67 11.82 -4.21
N ALA A 217 5.00 11.84 -4.14
CA ALA A 217 5.78 13.08 -4.09
C ALA A 217 5.61 13.92 -5.35
N ALA A 218 5.67 13.31 -6.53
CA ALA A 218 5.46 14.01 -7.81
C ALA A 218 4.04 14.58 -7.90
N THR A 219 3.02 13.82 -7.47
CA THR A 219 1.62 14.26 -7.45
C THR A 219 1.41 15.44 -6.51
N ALA A 220 2.10 15.44 -5.37
CA ALA A 220 1.98 16.48 -4.34
C ALA A 220 2.98 17.64 -4.51
N GLY A 221 3.84 17.63 -5.52
CA GLY A 221 4.87 18.66 -5.69
C GLY A 221 5.92 18.68 -4.56
N VAL A 222 6.18 17.52 -3.94
CA VAL A 222 7.15 17.39 -2.85
C VAL A 222 8.55 17.24 -3.42
N GLU A 223 9.42 18.19 -3.14
CA GLU A 223 10.84 18.17 -3.53
C GLU A 223 11.76 17.68 -2.41
N ARG A 224 11.32 17.80 -1.16
CA ARG A 224 12.11 17.52 0.05
C ARG A 224 11.44 16.43 0.90
N PRO A 225 11.86 15.16 0.77
CA PRO A 225 11.33 14.08 1.59
C PRO A 225 11.45 14.29 3.10
N ASP A 226 12.49 15.00 3.55
CA ASP A 226 12.73 15.33 4.97
C ASP A 226 11.67 16.27 5.58
N GLN A 227 10.82 16.89 4.76
CA GLN A 227 9.67 17.69 5.20
C GLN A 227 8.35 16.90 5.20
N VAL A 228 8.43 15.61 4.90
CA VAL A 228 7.27 14.70 4.88
C VAL A 228 7.24 13.85 6.14
N LEU A 229 6.08 13.73 6.74
CA LEU A 229 5.77 12.70 7.73
C LEU A 229 4.88 11.63 7.09
N CYS A 230 5.34 10.38 7.07
CA CYS A 230 4.53 9.23 6.72
C CYS A 230 3.92 8.67 7.99
N VAL A 231 2.59 8.46 7.99
CA VAL A 231 1.85 7.90 9.12
C VAL A 231 1.19 6.61 8.69
N GLY A 232 1.51 5.52 9.37
CA GLY A 232 0.99 4.20 9.05
C GLY A 232 0.85 3.29 10.27
N ASP A 233 0.29 2.10 10.06
CA ASP A 233 0.13 1.07 11.10
C ASP A 233 1.02 -0.16 10.85
N SER A 234 1.85 -0.16 9.78
CA SER A 234 2.72 -1.28 9.41
C SER A 234 4.19 -0.90 9.44
N VAL A 235 4.99 -1.66 10.17
CA VAL A 235 6.46 -1.48 10.16
C VAL A 235 7.03 -1.85 8.78
N GLU A 236 6.57 -2.96 8.20
CA GLU A 236 7.06 -3.47 6.91
C GLU A 236 6.70 -2.54 5.74
N HIS A 237 5.49 -1.98 5.73
CA HIS A 237 5.01 -1.19 4.60
C HIS A 237 5.23 0.31 4.80
N ASP A 238 4.78 0.86 5.93
CA ASP A 238 4.76 2.32 6.14
C ASP A 238 6.10 2.83 6.66
N VAL A 239 6.62 2.22 7.73
CA VAL A 239 7.86 2.68 8.34
C VAL A 239 9.05 2.42 7.42
N ALA A 240 9.17 1.19 6.89
CA ALA A 240 10.26 0.85 5.97
C ALA A 240 10.18 1.67 4.68
N GLY A 241 8.96 1.90 4.15
CA GLY A 241 8.75 2.70 2.97
C GLY A 241 9.10 4.18 3.17
N ALA A 242 8.69 4.78 4.30
CA ALA A 242 9.06 6.15 4.68
C ALA A 242 10.58 6.30 4.76
N ARG A 243 11.26 5.38 5.45
CA ARG A 243 12.72 5.35 5.56
C ARG A 243 13.41 5.22 4.22
N GLY A 244 12.93 4.32 3.35
CA GLY A 244 13.45 4.15 2.00
C GLY A 244 13.24 5.36 1.10
N PHE A 245 12.24 6.17 1.38
CA PHE A 245 11.95 7.44 0.71
C PHE A 245 12.77 8.62 1.29
N GLY A 246 13.27 8.51 2.52
CA GLY A 246 13.98 9.59 3.23
C GLY A 246 13.06 10.53 4.02
N ALA A 247 11.83 10.10 4.31
CA ALA A 247 10.85 10.80 5.12
C ALA A 247 10.88 10.35 6.58
N ALA A 248 10.34 11.16 7.48
CA ALA A 248 10.06 10.75 8.85
C ALA A 248 8.88 9.76 8.88
N ALA A 249 8.91 8.84 9.84
CA ALA A 249 7.90 7.82 10.03
C ALA A 249 7.24 7.91 11.40
N ALA A 250 5.90 7.99 11.43
CA ALA A 250 5.09 7.82 12.62
C ALA A 250 4.30 6.51 12.52
N LEU A 251 4.41 5.68 13.55
CA LEU A 251 3.64 4.44 13.67
C LEU A 251 2.47 4.66 14.62
N VAL A 252 1.25 4.35 14.17
CA VAL A 252 0.08 4.34 15.05
C VAL A 252 -0.13 2.97 15.67
N ARG A 253 -0.67 2.93 16.89
CA ARG A 253 -0.97 1.69 17.63
C ARG A 253 -2.43 1.23 17.43
N THR A 254 -3.05 1.62 16.34
CA THR A 254 -4.29 1.07 15.80
C THR A 254 -3.97 0.01 14.74
N GLY A 255 -4.96 -0.52 14.05
CA GLY A 255 -4.76 -1.47 12.96
C GLY A 255 -3.99 -2.73 13.38
N ILE A 256 -2.88 -3.02 12.72
CA ILE A 256 -2.06 -4.22 12.95
C ILE A 256 -1.53 -4.27 14.38
N HIS A 257 -1.18 -3.14 14.97
CA HIS A 257 -0.59 -3.05 16.31
C HIS A 257 -1.60 -2.88 17.44
N ALA A 258 -2.91 -2.96 17.15
CA ALA A 258 -3.94 -2.82 18.17
C ALA A 258 -3.78 -3.90 19.25
N GLY A 259 -3.55 -3.44 20.51
CA GLY A 259 -3.39 -4.35 21.67
C GLY A 259 -2.06 -5.09 21.76
N MET A 260 -1.10 -4.86 20.85
CA MET A 260 0.23 -5.46 20.96
C MET A 260 1.04 -4.84 22.10
N ALA A 261 1.82 -5.69 22.80
CA ALA A 261 2.78 -5.22 23.80
C ALA A 261 3.98 -4.53 23.13
N ASP A 262 4.63 -3.60 23.87
CA ASP A 262 5.79 -2.87 23.36
C ASP A 262 6.96 -3.81 22.96
N ASP A 263 7.16 -4.91 23.70
CA ASP A 263 8.20 -5.90 23.40
C ASP A 263 7.92 -6.65 22.08
N ASP A 264 6.65 -6.88 21.72
CA ASP A 264 6.27 -7.50 20.46
C ASP A 264 6.56 -6.57 19.28
N ILE A 265 6.20 -5.30 19.42
CA ILE A 265 6.49 -4.25 18.44
C ILE A 265 8.01 -4.06 18.28
N ALA A 266 8.77 -4.09 19.39
CA ALA A 266 10.25 -4.03 19.32
C ALA A 266 10.86 -5.19 18.54
N ARG A 267 10.30 -6.39 18.70
CA ARG A 267 10.75 -7.57 17.94
C ARG A 267 10.46 -7.42 16.46
N GLU A 268 9.33 -6.81 16.10
CA GLU A 268 9.01 -6.50 14.71
C GLU A 268 10.00 -5.50 14.10
N PHE A 269 10.35 -4.42 14.83
CA PHE A 269 11.40 -3.48 14.40
C PHE A 269 12.72 -4.17 14.14
N ALA A 270 13.09 -5.14 15.02
CA ALA A 270 14.31 -5.91 14.84
C ALA A 270 14.25 -6.84 13.62
N THR A 271 13.09 -7.44 13.36
CA THR A 271 12.86 -8.35 12.24
C THR A 271 12.89 -7.62 10.90
N VAL A 272 12.21 -6.46 10.82
CA VAL A 272 12.15 -5.63 9.60
C VAL A 272 13.44 -4.82 9.40
N GLY A 273 14.20 -4.60 10.46
CA GLY A 273 15.46 -3.84 10.42
C GLY A 273 15.29 -2.33 10.44
N CYS A 274 14.10 -1.82 10.76
CA CYS A 274 13.83 -0.39 10.88
C CYS A 274 12.86 -0.07 12.02
N ALA A 275 12.86 1.18 12.48
CA ALA A 275 11.97 1.68 13.52
C ALA A 275 11.43 3.06 13.12
N PRO A 276 10.24 3.44 13.59
CA PRO A 276 9.69 4.78 13.38
C PRO A 276 10.46 5.83 14.17
N ASP A 277 10.30 7.09 13.81
CA ASP A 277 10.76 8.24 14.62
C ASP A 277 9.79 8.51 15.77
N ILE A 278 8.51 8.28 15.53
CA ILE A 278 7.41 8.67 16.41
C ILE A 278 6.44 7.50 16.58
N LEU A 279 5.96 7.33 17.81
CA LEU A 279 4.85 6.44 18.16
C LEU A 279 3.64 7.26 18.59
N LEU A 280 2.49 6.97 18.00
CA LEU A 280 1.20 7.57 18.32
C LEU A 280 0.22 6.48 18.78
N PRO A 281 -0.66 6.76 19.77
CA PRO A 281 -1.69 5.80 20.15
C PRO A 281 -2.72 5.57 19.04
N SER A 282 -3.01 6.61 18.25
CA SER A 282 -3.91 6.60 17.08
C SER A 282 -3.70 7.87 16.26
N PHE A 283 -4.25 7.90 15.05
CA PHE A 283 -4.32 9.12 14.24
C PHE A 283 -5.41 10.05 14.77
N ARG A 284 -5.05 10.87 15.73
CA ARG A 284 -5.94 11.88 16.36
C ARG A 284 -5.16 13.17 16.59
N TRP A 285 -5.93 14.23 16.82
CA TRP A 285 -5.33 15.55 17.16
C TRP A 285 -4.82 15.60 18.57
#